data_6231d9dfbe364ba7f46a327c494d7813
#
_entry.id   6231d9dfbe364ba7f46a327c494d7813
#
_cell.length_a   1.000
_cell.length_b   1.000
_cell.length_c   1.000
_cell.angle_alpha   90.00
_cell.angle_beta   90.00
_cell.angle_gamma   90.00
#
_symmetry.space_group_name_H-M   'P 1'
#
loop_
_entity.id
_entity.type
_entity.pdbx_description
1 polymer ?
#
loop_
_entity_poly.entity_id
_entity_poly.type
_entity_poly.pdbx_seq_one_letter_code
_entity_poly.pdbx_strand_id
1 'polypeptide(L)'
;MRVLFIITGLGMGGAERQLCDIVDELLSLGNTVLIISLTGELVNQPQHERAVIINLKMSKNPIGFLSAYFKARKILKKFMPDVVHSHMFHANIFARLLRMTFPINKLICTAHSKNEGGWLRMFLYRCTNFCADLTTNVSREAVDSFIKKKAFSVKKSCSMYNGIDTDLFKYNKNWRESRRKELNIDEYSPLLLSVGRLTEAKDYPNLLNAFAVLSLNPKPHLAIIGAGELEIQLKQEAMRLGIEERVYWLGMTKDVAEWYSACDLFVLSSQWEGFGLVVAEAMSCERPIVVTDAGGVAEVVCNPQLVVPVGDSKILSEKIVEVLHYPKDEMDTILSNNRQRVIDNFSIKKITQQWLRIYKA
;
A
#
# COMPACT_ATOMS: atom_id res chain seq x y z
N MET A 1 11.50 -17.58 16.54
CA MET A 1 10.16 -18.03 16.17
C MET A 1 10.16 -18.37 14.67
N ARG A 2 9.42 -19.40 14.26
CA ARG A 2 9.26 -19.79 12.85
C ARG A 2 7.92 -19.26 12.31
N VAL A 3 7.95 -18.35 11.37
CA VAL A 3 6.77 -17.73 10.76
C VAL A 3 6.66 -18.18 9.31
N LEU A 4 5.51 -18.72 8.94
CA LEU A 4 5.19 -19.05 7.56
C LEU A 4 4.21 -18.04 7.00
N PHE A 5 4.62 -17.31 5.98
CA PHE A 5 3.71 -16.45 5.22
C PHE A 5 3.12 -17.20 4.03
N ILE A 6 1.83 -16.97 3.75
CA ILE A 6 1.15 -17.44 2.53
C ILE A 6 0.54 -16.23 1.84
N ILE A 7 0.92 -15.98 0.61
CA ILE A 7 0.40 -14.86 -0.19
C ILE A 7 -0.12 -15.35 -1.54
N THR A 8 -1.10 -14.65 -2.09
CA THR A 8 -1.68 -15.00 -3.41
C THR A 8 -0.62 -14.92 -4.51
N GLY A 9 0.21 -13.89 -4.51
CA GLY A 9 1.32 -13.67 -5.45
C GLY A 9 2.24 -12.57 -4.92
N LEU A 10 3.42 -12.42 -5.51
CA LEU A 10 4.39 -11.36 -5.19
C LEU A 10 4.56 -10.41 -6.38
N GLY A 11 3.43 -9.94 -6.93
CA GLY A 11 3.39 -8.95 -8.00
C GLY A 11 3.71 -7.52 -7.53
N MET A 12 3.41 -6.53 -8.37
CA MET A 12 3.61 -5.11 -8.07
C MET A 12 2.40 -4.54 -7.33
N GLY A 13 2.41 -4.61 -6.01
CA GLY A 13 1.33 -4.05 -5.18
C GLY A 13 1.77 -3.72 -3.76
N GLY A 14 0.97 -2.91 -3.07
CA GLY A 14 1.28 -2.48 -1.70
C GLY A 14 1.23 -3.62 -0.68
N ALA A 15 0.36 -4.61 -0.88
CA ALA A 15 0.27 -5.77 0.00
C ALA A 15 1.52 -6.67 -0.09
N GLU A 16 2.01 -6.88 -1.31
CA GLU A 16 3.18 -7.67 -1.62
C GLU A 16 4.45 -7.02 -1.07
N ARG A 17 4.57 -5.69 -1.29
CA ARG A 17 5.69 -4.93 -0.74
C ARG A 17 5.68 -4.95 0.78
N GLN A 18 4.52 -4.68 1.40
CA GLN A 18 4.35 -4.70 2.84
C GLN A 18 4.75 -6.04 3.46
N LEU A 19 4.40 -7.16 2.81
CA LEU A 19 4.82 -8.49 3.27
C LEU A 19 6.35 -8.62 3.22
N CYS A 20 6.99 -8.17 2.13
CA CYS A 20 8.45 -8.23 1.99
C CYS A 20 9.15 -7.40 3.09
N ASP A 21 8.69 -6.18 3.34
CA ASP A 21 9.24 -5.29 4.36
C ASP A 21 9.12 -5.91 5.79
N ILE A 22 7.96 -6.52 6.09
CA ILE A 22 7.76 -7.25 7.38
C ILE A 22 8.71 -8.45 7.47
N VAL A 23 8.89 -9.19 6.37
CA VAL A 23 9.78 -10.36 6.35
C VAL A 23 11.22 -9.95 6.61
N ASP A 24 11.70 -8.89 5.96
CA ASP A 24 13.04 -8.37 6.13
C ASP A 24 13.31 -7.96 7.58
N GLU A 25 12.36 -7.24 8.19
CA GLU A 25 12.47 -6.83 9.60
C GLU A 25 12.40 -8.03 10.56
N LEU A 26 11.53 -9.03 10.30
CA LEU A 26 11.47 -10.24 11.12
C LEU A 26 12.77 -11.06 11.06
N LEU A 27 13.38 -11.16 9.89
CA LEU A 27 14.66 -11.85 9.69
C LEU A 27 15.80 -11.10 10.39
N SER A 28 15.81 -9.77 10.34
CA SER A 28 16.77 -8.92 11.05
C SER A 28 16.66 -9.08 12.56
N LEU A 29 15.45 -9.32 13.07
CA LEU A 29 15.19 -9.60 14.50
C LEU A 29 15.46 -11.08 14.89
N GLY A 30 16.12 -11.87 14.03
CA GLY A 30 16.54 -13.24 14.33
C GLY A 30 15.43 -14.29 14.24
N ASN A 31 14.28 -13.99 13.64
CA ASN A 31 13.25 -14.97 13.38
C ASN A 31 13.62 -15.83 12.15
N THR A 32 12.97 -16.98 12.00
CA THR A 32 13.06 -17.81 10.79
C THR A 32 11.77 -17.65 9.98
N VAL A 33 11.89 -17.22 8.75
CA VAL A 33 10.74 -16.91 7.91
C VAL A 33 10.76 -17.74 6.62
N LEU A 34 9.59 -18.22 6.23
CA LEU A 34 9.36 -18.88 4.94
C LEU A 34 8.13 -18.25 4.28
N ILE A 35 8.22 -17.96 2.99
CA ILE A 35 7.11 -17.43 2.19
C ILE A 35 6.64 -18.50 1.21
N ILE A 36 5.34 -18.76 1.17
CA ILE A 36 4.67 -19.48 0.08
C ILE A 36 3.92 -18.48 -0.78
N SER A 37 4.33 -18.30 -2.03
CA SER A 37 3.55 -17.64 -3.07
C SER A 37 2.71 -18.67 -3.79
N LEU A 38 1.38 -18.45 -3.88
CA LEU A 38 0.49 -19.41 -4.55
C LEU A 38 0.63 -19.35 -6.06
N THR A 39 0.64 -18.13 -6.64
CA THR A 39 0.57 -17.90 -8.10
C THR A 39 1.49 -16.76 -8.53
N GLY A 40 1.62 -16.59 -9.86
CA GLY A 40 2.27 -15.43 -10.46
C GLY A 40 3.79 -15.46 -10.45
N GLU A 41 4.35 -14.38 -10.94
CA GLU A 41 5.78 -14.12 -10.93
C GLU A 41 6.20 -13.50 -9.59
N LEU A 42 7.48 -13.64 -9.25
CA LEU A 42 8.08 -13.08 -8.04
C LEU A 42 8.72 -11.73 -8.38
N VAL A 43 7.92 -10.68 -8.50
CA VAL A 43 8.38 -9.32 -8.85
C VAL A 43 8.90 -8.60 -7.61
N ASN A 44 8.09 -8.53 -6.55
CA ASN A 44 8.53 -8.06 -5.24
C ASN A 44 9.14 -9.22 -4.46
N GLN A 45 10.32 -9.00 -3.90
CA GLN A 45 11.01 -9.99 -3.07
C GLN A 45 11.65 -9.29 -1.87
N PRO A 46 11.69 -9.95 -0.70
CA PRO A 46 12.47 -9.46 0.43
C PRO A 46 13.93 -9.24 0.04
N GLN A 47 14.56 -8.27 0.67
CA GLN A 47 15.97 -7.93 0.41
C GLN A 47 16.94 -8.75 1.28
N HIS A 48 16.45 -9.28 2.41
CA HIS A 48 17.28 -10.00 3.35
C HIS A 48 17.73 -11.37 2.79
N GLU A 49 19.04 -11.64 2.80
CA GLU A 49 19.66 -12.85 2.22
C GLU A 49 19.10 -14.18 2.75
N ARG A 50 18.61 -14.21 3.99
CA ARG A 50 17.98 -15.39 4.60
C ARG A 50 16.51 -15.59 4.22
N ALA A 51 15.94 -14.73 3.38
CA ALA A 51 14.57 -14.88 2.93
C ALA A 51 14.42 -16.09 2.01
N VAL A 52 13.48 -16.96 2.33
CA VAL A 52 13.20 -18.15 1.50
C VAL A 52 11.79 -18.06 0.94
N ILE A 53 11.66 -18.12 -0.38
CA ILE A 53 10.39 -18.06 -1.09
C ILE A 53 10.19 -19.38 -1.84
N ILE A 54 9.02 -19.99 -1.65
CA ILE A 54 8.58 -21.15 -2.43
C ILE A 54 7.35 -20.73 -3.26
N ASN A 55 7.53 -20.64 -4.57
CA ASN A 55 6.43 -20.39 -5.50
C ASN A 55 5.79 -21.73 -5.89
N LEU A 56 4.50 -21.91 -5.54
CA LEU A 56 3.78 -23.15 -5.85
C LEU A 56 3.34 -23.22 -7.32
N LYS A 57 3.35 -22.09 -8.04
CA LYS A 57 2.90 -21.97 -9.44
C LYS A 57 1.52 -22.61 -9.64
N MET A 58 0.61 -22.34 -8.70
CA MET A 58 -0.75 -22.90 -8.66
C MET A 58 -1.52 -22.43 -9.90
N SER A 59 -1.96 -23.38 -10.73
CA SER A 59 -2.85 -23.07 -11.85
C SER A 59 -4.29 -22.89 -11.35
N LYS A 60 -5.07 -22.08 -12.11
CA LYS A 60 -6.46 -21.71 -11.79
C LYS A 60 -7.46 -22.84 -12.14
N ASN A 61 -7.12 -24.09 -11.81
CA ASN A 61 -7.99 -25.25 -12.00
C ASN A 61 -7.95 -26.17 -10.75
N PRO A 62 -8.90 -27.09 -10.58
CA PRO A 62 -8.97 -27.95 -9.40
C PRO A 62 -7.71 -28.81 -9.17
N ILE A 63 -7.11 -29.30 -10.25
CA ILE A 63 -5.89 -30.15 -10.17
C ILE A 63 -4.70 -29.32 -9.65
N GLY A 64 -4.53 -28.12 -10.18
CA GLY A 64 -3.49 -27.19 -9.71
C GLY A 64 -3.68 -26.78 -8.26
N PHE A 65 -4.92 -26.55 -7.85
CA PHE A 65 -5.24 -26.30 -6.45
C PHE A 65 -4.86 -27.49 -5.55
N LEU A 66 -5.27 -28.70 -5.88
CA LEU A 66 -4.95 -29.92 -5.11
C LEU A 66 -3.42 -30.15 -5.06
N SER A 67 -2.72 -29.99 -6.19
CA SER A 67 -1.26 -30.10 -6.22
C SER A 67 -0.59 -29.08 -5.26
N ALA A 68 -0.99 -27.81 -5.34
CA ALA A 68 -0.48 -26.77 -4.45
C ALA A 68 -0.80 -27.07 -2.97
N TYR A 69 -2.00 -27.58 -2.72
CA TYR A 69 -2.44 -27.96 -1.39
C TYR A 69 -1.56 -29.04 -0.75
N PHE A 70 -1.28 -30.14 -1.45
CA PHE A 70 -0.43 -31.20 -0.94
C PHE A 70 1.04 -30.76 -0.80
N LYS A 71 1.54 -29.91 -1.73
CA LYS A 71 2.87 -29.31 -1.60
C LYS A 71 2.94 -28.44 -0.34
N ALA A 72 1.95 -27.56 -0.11
CA ALA A 72 1.91 -26.71 1.08
C ALA A 72 1.87 -27.53 2.37
N ARG A 73 1.08 -28.63 2.43
CA ARG A 73 1.07 -29.56 3.58
C ARG A 73 2.45 -30.16 3.84
N LYS A 74 3.18 -30.57 2.79
CA LYS A 74 4.55 -31.12 2.92
C LYS A 74 5.51 -30.06 3.46
N ILE A 75 5.38 -28.81 3.01
CA ILE A 75 6.17 -27.67 3.50
C ILE A 75 5.86 -27.41 4.97
N LEU A 76 4.59 -27.31 5.35
CA LEU A 76 4.15 -27.13 6.74
C LEU A 76 4.72 -28.21 7.66
N LYS A 77 4.64 -29.48 7.24
CA LYS A 77 5.17 -30.62 8.01
C LYS A 77 6.69 -30.54 8.20
N LYS A 78 7.43 -30.06 7.19
CA LYS A 78 8.90 -29.93 7.26
C LYS A 78 9.31 -28.68 8.04
N PHE A 79 8.66 -27.56 7.82
CA PHE A 79 9.01 -26.28 8.41
C PHE A 79 8.52 -26.15 9.86
N MET A 80 7.40 -26.78 10.22
CA MET A 80 6.77 -26.73 11.54
C MET A 80 6.64 -25.30 12.07
N PRO A 81 5.85 -24.43 11.42
CA PRO A 81 5.73 -23.03 11.81
C PRO A 81 5.04 -22.88 13.17
N ASP A 82 5.52 -21.94 13.97
CA ASP A 82 4.82 -21.48 15.17
C ASP A 82 3.55 -20.71 14.80
N VAL A 83 3.64 -19.92 13.71
CA VAL A 83 2.56 -19.09 13.18
C VAL A 83 2.49 -19.23 11.67
N VAL A 84 1.28 -19.35 11.15
CA VAL A 84 0.96 -19.17 9.73
C VAL A 84 0.21 -17.85 9.56
N HIS A 85 0.73 -16.97 8.72
CA HIS A 85 0.13 -15.67 8.44
C HIS A 85 -0.16 -15.56 6.94
N SER A 86 -1.43 -15.48 6.58
CA SER A 86 -1.86 -15.41 5.18
C SER A 86 -2.31 -14.01 4.79
N HIS A 87 -2.01 -13.63 3.55
CA HIS A 87 -2.29 -12.30 3.01
C HIS A 87 -3.09 -12.38 1.72
N MET A 88 -4.12 -11.54 1.57
CA MET A 88 -5.03 -11.45 0.44
C MET A 88 -6.02 -12.62 0.35
N PHE A 89 -7.14 -12.39 -0.34
CA PHE A 89 -8.30 -13.29 -0.35
C PHE A 89 -7.97 -14.77 -0.63
N HIS A 90 -7.31 -15.05 -1.75
CA HIS A 90 -7.09 -16.45 -2.14
C HIS A 90 -6.18 -17.21 -1.18
N ALA A 91 -5.13 -16.55 -0.68
CA ALA A 91 -4.23 -17.13 0.31
C ALA A 91 -4.93 -17.29 1.67
N ASN A 92 -5.80 -16.37 2.06
CA ASN A 92 -6.58 -16.48 3.28
C ASN A 92 -7.52 -17.70 3.24
N ILE A 93 -8.25 -17.90 2.14
CA ILE A 93 -9.11 -19.08 1.99
C ILE A 93 -8.28 -20.36 1.93
N PHE A 94 -7.18 -20.35 1.18
CA PHE A 94 -6.26 -21.49 1.08
C PHE A 94 -5.69 -21.91 2.46
N ALA A 95 -5.22 -20.96 3.26
CA ALA A 95 -4.69 -21.22 4.60
C ALA A 95 -5.76 -21.77 5.57
N ARG A 96 -6.99 -21.26 5.50
CA ARG A 96 -8.13 -21.74 6.29
C ARG A 96 -8.49 -23.17 5.94
N LEU A 97 -8.50 -23.54 4.66
CA LEU A 97 -8.72 -24.91 4.21
C LEU A 97 -7.57 -25.83 4.64
N LEU A 98 -6.31 -25.37 4.59
CA LEU A 98 -5.18 -26.11 5.12
C LEU A 98 -5.36 -26.45 6.60
N ARG A 99 -5.81 -25.49 7.42
CA ARG A 99 -6.03 -25.69 8.85
C ARG A 99 -7.09 -26.73 9.17
N MET A 100 -8.09 -26.91 8.30
CA MET A 100 -9.13 -27.95 8.49
C MET A 100 -8.58 -29.36 8.41
N THR A 101 -7.41 -29.56 7.78
CA THR A 101 -6.85 -30.90 7.52
C THR A 101 -5.42 -31.09 8.01
N PHE A 102 -4.81 -30.02 8.52
CA PHE A 102 -3.46 -30.02 9.07
C PHE A 102 -3.41 -29.13 10.32
N PRO A 103 -2.81 -29.59 11.42
CA PRO A 103 -2.70 -28.80 12.65
C PRO A 103 -1.81 -27.56 12.41
N ILE A 104 -2.40 -26.41 12.55
CA ILE A 104 -1.73 -25.09 12.54
C ILE A 104 -1.97 -24.48 13.91
N ASN A 105 -0.91 -24.24 14.67
CA ASN A 105 -1.02 -23.74 16.04
C ASN A 105 -1.71 -22.37 16.06
N LYS A 106 -1.27 -21.46 15.20
CA LYS A 106 -1.84 -20.12 15.08
C LYS A 106 -1.98 -19.70 13.62
N LEU A 107 -3.20 -19.35 13.23
CA LEU A 107 -3.52 -18.86 11.88
C LEU A 107 -4.04 -17.42 11.93
N ILE A 108 -3.32 -16.52 11.29
CA ILE A 108 -3.70 -15.12 11.10
C ILE A 108 -4.00 -14.89 9.61
N CYS A 109 -5.08 -14.16 9.32
CA CYS A 109 -5.50 -13.87 7.96
C CYS A 109 -5.65 -12.35 7.78
N THR A 110 -4.83 -11.75 6.94
CA THR A 110 -4.85 -10.30 6.65
C THR A 110 -5.49 -10.00 5.30
N ALA A 111 -6.49 -9.12 5.29
CA ALA A 111 -7.01 -8.48 4.09
C ALA A 111 -6.31 -7.13 3.88
N HIS A 112 -6.20 -6.68 2.62
CA HIS A 112 -5.43 -5.48 2.27
C HIS A 112 -6.27 -4.38 1.60
N SER A 113 -7.59 -4.51 1.62
CA SER A 113 -8.50 -3.55 0.99
C SER A 113 -9.83 -3.51 1.72
N LYS A 114 -10.52 -2.38 1.65
CA LYS A 114 -11.92 -2.23 2.08
C LYS A 114 -12.87 -3.10 1.22
N ASN A 115 -12.46 -3.40 -0.01
CA ASN A 115 -13.22 -4.22 -0.95
C ASN A 115 -12.31 -5.23 -1.63
N GLU A 116 -12.37 -6.49 -1.20
CA GLU A 116 -11.65 -7.61 -1.83
C GLU A 116 -12.52 -8.37 -2.85
N GLY A 117 -13.56 -7.75 -3.37
CA GLY A 117 -14.46 -8.31 -4.38
C GLY A 117 -15.88 -8.49 -3.88
N GLY A 118 -16.73 -9.12 -4.71
CA GLY A 118 -18.17 -9.20 -4.53
C GLY A 118 -18.63 -10.06 -3.33
N TRP A 119 -19.97 -10.16 -3.19
CA TRP A 119 -20.65 -10.85 -2.10
C TRP A 119 -20.16 -12.29 -1.86
N LEU A 120 -19.79 -13.02 -2.94
CA LEU A 120 -19.34 -14.41 -2.82
C LEU A 120 -18.05 -14.53 -2.01
N ARG A 121 -17.10 -13.60 -2.18
CA ARG A 121 -15.86 -13.60 -1.38
C ARG A 121 -16.14 -13.29 0.08
N MET A 122 -17.04 -12.36 0.36
CA MET A 122 -17.46 -12.05 1.73
C MET A 122 -18.18 -13.24 2.38
N PHE A 123 -19.00 -13.95 1.61
CA PHE A 123 -19.64 -15.19 2.06
C PHE A 123 -18.61 -16.28 2.39
N LEU A 124 -17.60 -16.49 1.54
CA LEU A 124 -16.53 -17.45 1.79
C LEU A 124 -15.72 -17.08 3.04
N TYR A 125 -15.41 -15.79 3.25
CA TYR A 125 -14.80 -15.35 4.50
C TYR A 125 -15.67 -15.70 5.70
N ARG A 126 -16.97 -15.44 5.64
CA ARG A 126 -17.93 -15.74 6.72
C ARG A 126 -17.97 -17.22 7.05
N CYS A 127 -18.13 -18.09 6.05
CA CYS A 127 -18.23 -19.53 6.24
C CYS A 127 -16.94 -20.16 6.80
N THR A 128 -15.78 -19.54 6.56
CA THR A 128 -14.47 -20.08 6.98
C THR A 128 -13.84 -19.32 8.14
N ASN A 129 -14.53 -18.31 8.70
CA ASN A 129 -13.96 -17.43 9.73
C ASN A 129 -13.59 -18.18 11.02
N PHE A 130 -14.26 -19.26 11.33
CA PHE A 130 -13.96 -20.12 12.49
C PHE A 130 -12.56 -20.74 12.41
N CYS A 131 -11.99 -20.89 11.20
CA CYS A 131 -10.66 -21.44 10.99
C CYS A 131 -9.52 -20.48 11.34
N ALA A 132 -9.76 -19.16 11.44
CA ALA A 132 -8.75 -18.20 11.81
C ALA A 132 -8.78 -17.88 13.32
N ASP A 133 -7.60 -17.73 13.93
CA ASP A 133 -7.51 -17.24 15.31
C ASP A 133 -7.69 -15.73 15.34
N LEU A 134 -7.13 -15.03 14.33
CA LEU A 134 -7.25 -13.61 14.15
C LEU A 134 -7.43 -13.28 12.67
N THR A 135 -8.32 -12.33 12.39
CA THR A 135 -8.44 -11.70 11.07
C THR A 135 -8.10 -10.23 11.17
N THR A 136 -7.33 -9.72 10.23
CA THR A 136 -6.92 -8.31 10.25
C THR A 136 -7.17 -7.63 8.91
N ASN A 137 -7.28 -6.31 8.93
CA ASN A 137 -7.25 -5.47 7.76
C ASN A 137 -6.39 -4.23 8.04
N VAL A 138 -6.00 -3.51 7.02
CA VAL A 138 -4.98 -2.45 7.06
C VAL A 138 -5.47 -1.09 7.57
N SER A 139 -6.76 -0.95 7.86
CA SER A 139 -7.35 0.24 8.50
C SER A 139 -8.56 -0.16 9.36
N ARG A 140 -8.98 0.71 10.28
CA ARG A 140 -10.19 0.49 11.10
C ARG A 140 -11.43 0.47 10.22
N GLU A 141 -11.53 1.43 9.31
CA GLU A 141 -12.64 1.49 8.35
C GLU A 141 -12.78 0.19 7.54
N ALA A 142 -11.66 -0.37 7.07
CA ALA A 142 -11.68 -1.63 6.34
C ALA A 142 -12.13 -2.81 7.21
N VAL A 143 -11.70 -2.88 8.48
CA VAL A 143 -12.18 -3.89 9.45
C VAL A 143 -13.68 -3.75 9.66
N ASP A 144 -14.16 -2.53 9.93
CA ASP A 144 -15.59 -2.26 10.18
C ASP A 144 -16.45 -2.62 8.96
N SER A 145 -15.97 -2.35 7.75
CA SER A 145 -16.61 -2.77 6.50
C SER A 145 -16.76 -4.29 6.41
N PHE A 146 -15.74 -5.06 6.77
CA PHE A 146 -15.79 -6.53 6.77
C PHE A 146 -16.68 -7.09 7.88
N ILE A 147 -16.72 -6.44 9.05
CA ILE A 147 -17.64 -6.80 10.15
C ILE A 147 -19.08 -6.53 9.71
N LYS A 148 -19.37 -5.36 9.14
CA LYS A 148 -20.71 -5.01 8.62
C LYS A 148 -21.20 -6.01 7.57
N LYS A 149 -20.30 -6.49 6.71
CA LYS A 149 -20.57 -7.56 5.71
C LYS A 149 -20.59 -8.97 6.32
N LYS A 150 -20.41 -9.12 7.63
CA LYS A 150 -20.32 -10.40 8.36
C LYS A 150 -19.18 -11.31 7.87
N ALA A 151 -18.19 -10.76 7.17
CA ALA A 151 -17.01 -11.48 6.71
C ALA A 151 -15.99 -11.70 7.84
N PHE A 152 -15.91 -10.78 8.78
CA PHE A 152 -15.08 -10.87 9.99
C PHE A 152 -15.94 -10.94 11.24
N SER A 153 -15.39 -11.53 12.31
CA SER A 153 -16.01 -11.58 13.63
C SER A 153 -15.46 -10.45 14.50
N VAL A 154 -16.32 -9.69 15.17
CA VAL A 154 -15.91 -8.60 16.08
C VAL A 154 -14.88 -9.07 17.13
N LYS A 155 -15.06 -10.29 17.69
CA LYS A 155 -14.19 -10.83 18.75
C LYS A 155 -12.81 -11.27 18.26
N LYS A 156 -12.65 -11.52 16.96
CA LYS A 156 -11.43 -12.09 16.35
C LYS A 156 -10.89 -11.21 15.23
N SER A 157 -11.12 -9.90 15.29
CA SER A 157 -10.60 -9.00 14.27
C SER A 157 -10.07 -7.70 14.86
N CYS A 158 -9.02 -7.19 14.24
CA CYS A 158 -8.45 -5.87 14.54
C CYS A 158 -7.83 -5.24 13.30
N SER A 159 -7.62 -3.94 13.35
CA SER A 159 -6.82 -3.24 12.36
C SER A 159 -5.33 -3.40 12.67
N MET A 160 -4.54 -3.66 11.62
CA MET A 160 -3.08 -3.66 11.67
C MET A 160 -2.58 -2.83 10.50
N TYR A 161 -2.09 -1.66 10.81
CA TYR A 161 -1.60 -0.72 9.79
C TYR A 161 -0.38 -1.27 9.07
N ASN A 162 -0.17 -0.77 7.85
CA ASN A 162 1.04 -1.07 7.09
C ASN A 162 2.25 -0.33 7.67
N GLY A 163 3.44 -0.94 7.54
CA GLY A 163 4.70 -0.36 7.97
C GLY A 163 5.41 0.39 6.84
N ILE A 164 6.08 1.47 7.18
CA ILE A 164 6.89 2.28 6.28
C ILE A 164 8.35 2.19 6.70
N ASP A 165 9.24 1.94 5.77
CA ASP A 165 10.68 2.08 5.98
C ASP A 165 11.04 3.57 6.05
N THR A 166 11.07 4.10 7.27
CA THR A 166 11.35 5.52 7.52
C THR A 166 12.84 5.88 7.35
N ASP A 167 13.71 4.90 7.19
CA ASP A 167 15.13 5.10 6.87
C ASP A 167 15.33 5.26 5.35
N LEU A 168 14.56 4.53 4.54
CA LEU A 168 14.49 4.69 3.09
C LEU A 168 13.69 5.94 2.71
N PHE A 169 12.48 6.09 3.26
CA PHE A 169 11.59 7.23 2.98
C PHE A 169 11.92 8.40 3.89
N LYS A 170 12.91 9.16 3.49
CA LYS A 170 13.33 10.43 4.10
C LYS A 170 13.72 11.43 3.03
N TYR A 171 13.55 12.71 3.33
CA TYR A 171 13.98 13.76 2.41
C TYR A 171 15.48 13.72 2.15
N ASN A 172 15.87 13.89 0.90
CA ASN A 172 17.26 13.99 0.47
C ASN A 172 17.41 15.09 -0.61
N LYS A 173 18.18 16.13 -0.28
CA LYS A 173 18.40 17.26 -1.17
C LYS A 173 19.06 16.85 -2.50
N ASN A 174 20.03 15.96 -2.49
CA ASN A 174 20.73 15.52 -3.69
C ASN A 174 19.78 14.79 -4.65
N TRP A 175 18.86 13.97 -4.11
CA TRP A 175 17.82 13.33 -4.90
C TRP A 175 16.87 14.35 -5.53
N ARG A 176 16.48 15.38 -4.76
CA ARG A 176 15.65 16.47 -5.27
C ARG A 176 16.30 17.14 -6.48
N GLU A 177 17.55 17.57 -6.34
CA GLU A 177 18.29 18.23 -7.40
C GLU A 177 18.46 17.34 -8.64
N SER A 178 18.83 16.07 -8.44
CA SER A 178 19.03 15.09 -9.52
C SER A 178 17.75 14.84 -10.33
N ARG A 179 16.63 14.55 -9.65
CA ARG A 179 15.37 14.21 -10.33
C ARG A 179 14.70 15.39 -11.01
N ARG A 180 14.82 16.60 -10.43
CA ARG A 180 14.34 17.82 -11.09
C ARG A 180 15.16 18.15 -12.34
N LYS A 181 16.48 17.97 -12.28
CA LYS A 181 17.37 18.12 -13.46
C LYS A 181 17.02 17.12 -14.56
N GLU A 182 16.71 15.88 -14.23
CA GLU A 182 16.28 14.85 -15.19
C GLU A 182 15.05 15.28 -16.00
N LEU A 183 14.11 15.99 -15.38
CA LEU A 183 12.91 16.52 -16.04
C LEU A 183 13.08 17.92 -16.62
N ASN A 184 14.26 18.53 -16.51
CA ASN A 184 14.52 19.93 -16.87
C ASN A 184 13.56 20.93 -16.18
N ILE A 185 13.21 20.65 -14.91
CA ILE A 185 12.36 21.52 -14.09
C ILE A 185 13.27 22.39 -13.22
N ASP A 186 13.08 23.72 -13.29
CA ASP A 186 13.81 24.65 -12.45
C ASP A 186 13.40 24.55 -10.96
N GLU A 187 14.17 25.19 -10.08
CA GLU A 187 13.97 25.12 -8.64
C GLU A 187 12.65 25.74 -8.17
N TYR A 188 12.14 26.72 -8.89
CA TYR A 188 10.97 27.51 -8.50
C TYR A 188 9.65 27.00 -9.04
N SER A 189 9.68 26.22 -10.11
CA SER A 189 8.47 25.66 -10.71
C SER A 189 7.90 24.54 -9.85
N PRO A 190 6.66 24.61 -9.37
CA PRO A 190 6.07 23.56 -8.53
C PRO A 190 6.01 22.21 -9.23
N LEU A 191 6.52 21.15 -8.60
CA LEU A 191 6.41 19.77 -9.05
C LEU A 191 5.43 19.00 -8.16
N LEU A 192 4.29 18.65 -8.70
CA LEU A 192 3.33 17.74 -8.09
C LEU A 192 3.74 16.31 -8.38
N LEU A 193 3.53 15.40 -7.42
CA LEU A 193 3.77 13.96 -7.59
C LEU A 193 2.53 13.16 -7.23
N SER A 194 2.21 12.19 -8.05
CA SER A 194 1.22 11.15 -7.72
C SER A 194 1.81 9.76 -7.99
N VAL A 195 1.57 8.81 -7.08
CA VAL A 195 2.12 7.45 -7.15
C VAL A 195 1.01 6.42 -7.00
N GLY A 196 0.87 5.53 -7.98
CA GLY A 196 -0.11 4.45 -7.89
C GLY A 196 -0.40 3.78 -9.23
N ARG A 197 -1.09 2.63 -9.19
CA ARG A 197 -1.50 1.95 -10.42
C ARG A 197 -2.49 2.81 -11.22
N LEU A 198 -2.36 2.83 -12.53
CA LEU A 198 -3.26 3.59 -13.42
C LEU A 198 -4.57 2.81 -13.61
N THR A 199 -5.41 2.83 -12.58
CA THR A 199 -6.68 2.10 -12.48
C THR A 199 -7.80 3.01 -12.02
N GLU A 200 -9.05 2.59 -12.15
CA GLU A 200 -10.24 3.32 -11.70
C GLU A 200 -10.15 3.74 -10.22
N ALA A 201 -9.60 2.86 -9.36
CA ALA A 201 -9.47 3.13 -7.92
C ALA A 201 -8.67 4.40 -7.60
N LYS A 202 -7.73 4.79 -8.46
CA LYS A 202 -6.84 5.93 -8.24
C LYS A 202 -7.37 7.25 -8.78
N ASP A 203 -8.41 7.21 -9.60
CA ASP A 203 -9.12 8.37 -10.15
C ASP A 203 -8.18 9.48 -10.70
N TYR A 204 -7.24 9.05 -11.54
CA TYR A 204 -6.36 9.98 -12.23
C TYR A 204 -7.10 11.00 -13.13
N PRO A 205 -8.27 10.71 -13.72
CA PRO A 205 -9.05 11.74 -14.40
C PRO A 205 -9.40 12.92 -13.50
N ASN A 206 -9.76 12.67 -12.24
CA ASN A 206 -10.00 13.73 -11.25
C ASN A 206 -8.74 14.58 -11.00
N LEU A 207 -7.57 13.94 -10.88
CA LEU A 207 -6.28 14.64 -10.73
C LEU A 207 -5.94 15.48 -11.96
N LEU A 208 -6.07 14.93 -13.17
CA LEU A 208 -5.76 15.65 -14.42
C LEU A 208 -6.67 16.86 -14.61
N ASN A 209 -7.97 16.73 -14.33
CA ASN A 209 -8.91 17.84 -14.37
C ASN A 209 -8.56 18.91 -13.31
N ALA A 210 -8.22 18.51 -12.09
CA ALA A 210 -7.77 19.44 -11.05
C ALA A 210 -6.47 20.18 -11.46
N PHE A 211 -5.51 19.44 -12.02
CA PHE A 211 -4.23 20.00 -12.47
C PHE A 211 -4.37 20.97 -13.65
N ALA A 212 -5.28 20.69 -14.57
CA ALA A 212 -5.50 21.49 -15.77
C ALA A 212 -5.95 22.94 -15.46
N VAL A 213 -6.70 23.13 -14.37
CA VAL A 213 -7.24 24.43 -13.97
C VAL A 213 -6.30 25.22 -13.03
N LEU A 214 -5.15 24.65 -12.63
CA LEU A 214 -4.19 25.33 -11.76
C LEU A 214 -3.59 26.53 -12.47
N SER A 215 -3.80 27.73 -11.91
CA SER A 215 -3.26 29.00 -12.41
C SER A 215 -2.17 29.50 -11.46
N LEU A 216 -0.99 28.89 -11.53
CA LEU A 216 0.18 29.24 -10.75
C LEU A 216 1.27 29.88 -11.65
N ASN A 217 2.09 30.71 -11.08
CA ASN A 217 3.25 31.32 -11.75
C ASN A 217 4.49 31.18 -10.84
N PRO A 218 5.51 30.40 -11.25
CA PRO A 218 5.62 29.64 -12.50
C PRO A 218 4.58 28.49 -12.62
N LYS A 219 4.34 28.06 -13.87
CA LYS A 219 3.39 26.95 -14.14
C LYS A 219 3.83 25.66 -13.48
N PRO A 220 2.92 24.91 -12.85
CA PRO A 220 3.26 23.66 -12.19
C PRO A 220 3.48 22.52 -13.19
N HIS A 221 4.22 21.52 -12.76
CA HIS A 221 4.46 20.25 -13.42
C HIS A 221 3.84 19.11 -12.59
N LEU A 222 3.46 18.01 -13.25
CA LEU A 222 2.90 16.83 -12.62
C LEU A 222 3.70 15.58 -13.04
N ALA A 223 4.31 14.91 -12.09
CA ALA A 223 4.93 13.59 -12.29
C ALA A 223 3.99 12.49 -11.80
N ILE A 224 3.80 11.46 -12.62
CA ILE A 224 2.96 10.29 -12.30
C ILE A 224 3.82 9.04 -12.37
N ILE A 225 3.92 8.33 -11.24
CA ILE A 225 4.62 7.05 -11.12
C ILE A 225 3.60 5.93 -11.06
N GLY A 226 3.68 5.00 -11.99
CA GLY A 226 2.85 3.82 -12.04
C GLY A 226 2.54 3.38 -13.46
N ALA A 227 1.89 2.24 -13.58
CA ALA A 227 1.37 1.68 -14.83
C ALA A 227 0.00 1.07 -14.57
N GLY A 228 -0.79 0.85 -15.62
CA GLY A 228 -2.10 0.22 -15.50
C GLY A 228 -2.90 0.32 -16.79
N GLU A 229 -4.08 -0.30 -16.75
CA GLU A 229 -4.98 -0.41 -17.92
C GLU A 229 -5.49 0.92 -18.47
N LEU A 230 -5.47 1.99 -17.64
CA LEU A 230 -5.97 3.31 -18.06
C LEU A 230 -4.89 4.21 -18.68
N GLU A 231 -3.62 3.75 -18.81
CA GLU A 231 -2.52 4.61 -19.23
C GLU A 231 -2.77 5.34 -20.54
N ILE A 232 -3.25 4.63 -21.57
CA ILE A 232 -3.52 5.22 -22.88
C ILE A 232 -4.62 6.28 -22.78
N GLN A 233 -5.70 5.98 -22.06
CA GLN A 233 -6.82 6.90 -21.88
C GLN A 233 -6.40 8.17 -21.11
N LEU A 234 -5.58 8.02 -20.09
CA LEU A 234 -5.09 9.14 -19.29
C LEU A 234 -4.16 10.06 -20.08
N LYS A 235 -3.31 9.52 -20.96
CA LYS A 235 -2.48 10.32 -21.88
C LYS A 235 -3.34 11.09 -22.89
N GLN A 236 -4.39 10.47 -23.43
CA GLN A 236 -5.35 11.15 -24.30
C GLN A 236 -6.12 12.26 -23.57
N GLU A 237 -6.48 12.02 -22.31
CA GLU A 237 -7.14 13.03 -21.48
C GLU A 237 -6.21 14.23 -21.19
N ALA A 238 -4.93 13.99 -20.91
CA ALA A 238 -3.94 15.05 -20.75
C ALA A 238 -3.81 15.92 -22.01
N MET A 239 -3.80 15.30 -23.20
CA MET A 239 -3.81 16.03 -24.48
C MET A 239 -5.10 16.85 -24.65
N ARG A 240 -6.27 16.24 -24.37
CA ARG A 240 -7.58 16.94 -24.46
C ARG A 240 -7.63 18.18 -23.53
N LEU A 241 -6.99 18.11 -22.40
CA LEU A 241 -6.89 19.19 -21.41
C LEU A 241 -5.78 20.21 -21.72
N GLY A 242 -4.93 19.98 -22.73
CA GLY A 242 -3.81 20.84 -23.10
C GLY A 242 -2.71 20.94 -22.05
N ILE A 243 -2.47 19.84 -21.32
CA ILE A 243 -1.49 19.76 -20.22
C ILE A 243 -0.38 18.74 -20.49
N GLU A 244 -0.37 18.08 -21.63
CA GLU A 244 0.53 16.96 -21.96
C GLU A 244 2.02 17.31 -21.80
N GLU A 245 2.43 18.54 -22.12
CA GLU A 245 3.81 19.00 -22.00
C GLU A 245 4.26 19.18 -20.54
N ARG A 246 3.32 19.23 -19.60
CA ARG A 246 3.58 19.43 -18.17
C ARG A 246 3.33 18.18 -17.32
N VAL A 247 2.93 17.06 -17.95
CA VAL A 247 2.67 15.78 -17.29
C VAL A 247 3.72 14.76 -17.68
N TYR A 248 4.50 14.31 -16.70
CA TYR A 248 5.57 13.33 -16.88
C TYR A 248 5.09 11.94 -16.45
N TRP A 249 4.98 11.03 -17.39
CA TRP A 249 4.62 9.63 -17.16
C TRP A 249 5.90 8.81 -16.92
N LEU A 250 6.25 8.59 -15.64
CA LEU A 250 7.52 7.97 -15.26
C LEU A 250 7.49 6.43 -15.31
N GLY A 251 6.31 5.83 -15.56
CA GLY A 251 6.18 4.39 -15.53
C GLY A 251 6.40 3.79 -14.14
N MET A 252 6.80 2.52 -14.10
CA MET A 252 7.16 1.85 -12.85
C MET A 252 8.64 2.06 -12.54
N THR A 253 8.95 2.53 -11.34
CA THR A 253 10.31 2.71 -10.85
C THR A 253 10.49 2.16 -9.45
N LYS A 254 11.73 1.79 -9.09
CA LYS A 254 12.13 1.44 -7.71
C LYS A 254 12.55 2.67 -6.91
N ASP A 255 12.85 3.79 -7.58
CA ASP A 255 13.43 5.00 -7.00
C ASP A 255 12.36 5.97 -6.47
N VAL A 256 11.23 5.44 -6.00
CA VAL A 256 10.08 6.26 -5.58
C VAL A 256 10.46 7.24 -4.46
N ALA A 257 11.36 6.83 -3.55
CA ALA A 257 11.84 7.70 -2.46
C ALA A 257 12.55 8.97 -2.97
N GLU A 258 13.24 8.86 -4.11
CA GLU A 258 13.91 10.00 -4.74
C GLU A 258 12.89 10.99 -5.33
N TRP A 259 11.82 10.48 -5.92
CA TRP A 259 10.74 11.30 -6.47
C TRP A 259 9.91 12.00 -5.39
N TYR A 260 9.70 11.35 -4.22
CA TYR A 260 9.15 12.08 -3.06
C TYR A 260 10.05 13.26 -2.66
N SER A 261 11.37 13.08 -2.66
CA SER A 261 12.29 14.18 -2.36
C SER A 261 12.22 15.31 -3.41
N ALA A 262 11.96 14.97 -4.69
CA ALA A 262 11.91 15.91 -5.80
C ALA A 262 10.67 16.82 -5.80
N CYS A 263 9.52 16.30 -5.35
CA CYS A 263 8.26 17.01 -5.44
C CYS A 263 8.13 18.12 -4.37
N ASP A 264 7.25 19.08 -4.67
CA ASP A 264 6.84 20.15 -3.76
C ASP A 264 5.52 19.82 -3.09
N LEU A 265 4.69 18.96 -3.73
CA LEU A 265 3.41 18.51 -3.22
C LEU A 265 3.13 17.09 -3.72
N PHE A 266 2.76 16.20 -2.82
CA PHE A 266 2.20 14.89 -3.17
C PHE A 266 0.68 14.97 -3.22
N VAL A 267 0.07 14.42 -4.28
CA VAL A 267 -1.38 14.42 -4.46
C VAL A 267 -1.89 12.99 -4.64
N LEU A 268 -2.90 12.61 -3.84
CA LEU A 268 -3.65 11.36 -4.00
C LEU A 268 -5.11 11.69 -4.31
N SER A 269 -5.59 11.28 -5.49
CA SER A 269 -6.97 11.52 -5.97
C SER A 269 -7.90 10.32 -5.85
N SER A 270 -7.45 9.24 -5.19
CA SER A 270 -8.11 7.94 -5.16
C SER A 270 -9.59 8.00 -4.75
N GLN A 271 -10.41 7.15 -5.35
CA GLN A 271 -11.79 6.92 -4.94
C GLN A 271 -11.88 5.99 -3.73
N TRP A 272 -11.00 5.01 -3.64
CA TRP A 272 -10.91 4.09 -2.48
C TRP A 272 -9.50 3.55 -2.29
N GLU A 273 -9.12 3.44 -1.02
CA GLU A 273 -7.86 2.90 -0.54
C GLU A 273 -8.09 1.94 0.64
N GLY A 274 -7.16 1.03 0.84
CA GLY A 274 -7.10 0.24 2.07
C GLY A 274 -6.44 0.99 3.21
N PHE A 275 -5.25 1.56 2.94
CA PHE A 275 -4.42 2.31 3.88
C PHE A 275 -3.86 3.60 3.26
N GLY A 276 -3.35 3.53 2.03
CA GLY A 276 -2.65 4.65 1.39
C GLY A 276 -1.16 4.66 1.73
N LEU A 277 -0.43 3.56 1.49
CA LEU A 277 1.02 3.46 1.70
C LEU A 277 1.78 4.66 1.13
N VAL A 278 1.45 5.05 -0.09
CA VAL A 278 2.09 6.17 -0.80
C VAL A 278 1.93 7.51 -0.09
N VAL A 279 0.85 7.70 0.67
CA VAL A 279 0.64 8.90 1.51
C VAL A 279 1.58 8.89 2.70
N ALA A 280 1.67 7.75 3.40
CA ALA A 280 2.58 7.61 4.54
C ALA A 280 4.06 7.71 4.10
N GLU A 281 4.41 7.24 2.89
CA GLU A 281 5.73 7.42 2.28
C GLU A 281 6.04 8.91 2.03
N ALA A 282 5.09 9.65 1.44
CA ALA A 282 5.23 11.10 1.22
C ALA A 282 5.38 11.86 2.54
N MET A 283 4.54 11.54 3.54
CA MET A 283 4.62 12.12 4.89
C MET A 283 5.97 11.80 5.55
N SER A 284 6.48 10.57 5.38
CA SER A 284 7.81 10.18 5.88
C SER A 284 8.93 10.97 5.23
N CYS A 285 8.79 11.36 3.96
CA CYS A 285 9.72 12.22 3.24
C CYS A 285 9.50 13.72 3.51
N GLU A 286 8.68 14.08 4.52
CA GLU A 286 8.36 15.48 4.84
C GLU A 286 7.85 16.25 3.63
N ARG A 287 6.94 15.64 2.87
CA ARG A 287 6.30 16.33 1.74
C ARG A 287 4.93 16.84 2.13
N PRO A 288 4.60 18.07 1.67
CA PRO A 288 3.22 18.51 1.70
C PRO A 288 2.34 17.50 0.97
N ILE A 289 1.13 17.29 1.45
CA ILE A 289 0.19 16.33 0.86
C ILE A 289 -1.18 16.96 0.68
N VAL A 290 -1.88 16.59 -0.38
CA VAL A 290 -3.34 16.78 -0.55
C VAL A 290 -3.91 15.44 -0.97
N VAL A 291 -4.91 14.95 -0.25
CA VAL A 291 -5.45 13.61 -0.45
C VAL A 291 -6.97 13.62 -0.43
N THR A 292 -7.58 12.71 -1.17
CA THR A 292 -9.03 12.46 -1.09
C THR A 292 -9.37 11.60 0.12
N ASP A 293 -10.59 11.73 0.66
CA ASP A 293 -11.16 10.90 1.73
C ASP A 293 -11.50 9.50 1.20
N ALA A 294 -10.48 8.78 0.84
CA ALA A 294 -10.55 7.49 0.17
C ALA A 294 -10.39 6.32 1.17
N GLY A 295 -11.20 6.27 2.20
CA GLY A 295 -11.15 5.19 3.19
C GLY A 295 -10.02 5.35 4.20
N GLY A 296 -9.13 4.35 4.35
CA GLY A 296 -8.06 4.37 5.35
C GLY A 296 -7.08 5.55 5.28
N VAL A 297 -7.10 6.36 4.21
CA VAL A 297 -6.22 7.52 4.02
C VAL A 297 -6.40 8.58 5.11
N ALA A 298 -7.64 8.89 5.48
CA ALA A 298 -7.92 9.86 6.54
C ALA A 298 -7.35 9.42 7.90
N GLU A 299 -7.34 8.10 8.17
CA GLU A 299 -6.70 7.54 9.38
C GLU A 299 -5.18 7.73 9.37
N VAL A 300 -4.55 7.66 8.19
CA VAL A 300 -3.10 7.87 8.03
C VAL A 300 -2.75 9.34 8.24
N VAL A 301 -3.43 10.24 7.55
CA VAL A 301 -3.16 11.69 7.58
C VAL A 301 -3.49 12.31 8.93
N CYS A 302 -4.66 12.01 9.48
CA CYS A 302 -5.16 12.55 10.77
C CYS A 302 -5.13 14.09 10.84
N ASN A 303 -5.21 14.75 9.70
CA ASN A 303 -5.36 16.20 9.56
C ASN A 303 -6.43 16.50 8.51
N PRO A 304 -7.66 16.86 8.94
CA PRO A 304 -8.78 17.10 8.01
C PRO A 304 -8.53 18.23 7.00
N GLN A 305 -7.62 19.17 7.31
CA GLN A 305 -7.31 20.29 6.42
C GLN A 305 -6.59 19.86 5.13
N LEU A 306 -5.97 18.67 5.14
CA LEU A 306 -5.26 18.10 3.99
C LEU A 306 -6.08 17.05 3.23
N VAL A 307 -7.34 16.84 3.65
CA VAL A 307 -8.25 15.82 3.09
C VAL A 307 -9.42 16.50 2.39
N VAL A 308 -9.69 16.08 1.15
CA VAL A 308 -10.80 16.61 0.33
C VAL A 308 -11.78 15.50 -0.06
N PRO A 309 -13.02 15.80 -0.45
CA PRO A 309 -13.96 14.80 -0.96
C PRO A 309 -13.43 14.06 -2.18
N VAL A 310 -13.83 12.79 -2.36
CA VAL A 310 -13.54 12.00 -3.54
C VAL A 310 -14.27 12.55 -4.78
N GLY A 311 -13.65 12.49 -5.95
CA GLY A 311 -14.28 12.80 -7.24
C GLY A 311 -14.58 14.28 -7.48
N ASP A 312 -14.06 15.19 -6.67
CA ASP A 312 -14.27 16.64 -6.83
C ASP A 312 -12.95 17.32 -7.25
N SER A 313 -12.75 17.49 -8.56
CA SER A 313 -11.55 18.11 -9.13
C SER A 313 -11.42 19.59 -8.78
N LYS A 314 -12.55 20.27 -8.56
CA LYS A 314 -12.54 21.71 -8.19
C LYS A 314 -12.01 21.88 -6.77
N ILE A 315 -12.59 21.18 -5.80
CA ILE A 315 -12.11 21.24 -4.40
C ILE A 315 -10.66 20.76 -4.32
N LEU A 316 -10.29 19.70 -5.08
CA LEU A 316 -8.91 19.22 -5.14
C LEU A 316 -7.97 20.30 -5.65
N SER A 317 -8.31 21.03 -6.74
CA SER A 317 -7.48 22.12 -7.27
C SER A 317 -7.35 23.29 -6.30
N GLU A 318 -8.44 23.71 -5.67
CA GLU A 318 -8.45 24.77 -4.66
C GLU A 318 -7.52 24.41 -3.48
N LYS A 319 -7.61 23.18 -2.99
CA LYS A 319 -6.76 22.69 -1.89
C LYS A 319 -5.27 22.60 -2.29
N ILE A 320 -4.96 22.19 -3.52
CA ILE A 320 -3.59 22.18 -4.04
C ILE A 320 -2.99 23.60 -3.98
N VAL A 321 -3.74 24.60 -4.48
CA VAL A 321 -3.29 26.00 -4.46
C VAL A 321 -3.12 26.49 -3.03
N GLU A 322 -4.08 26.21 -2.14
CA GLU A 322 -4.03 26.59 -0.73
C GLU A 322 -2.76 26.05 -0.05
N VAL A 323 -2.51 24.74 -0.17
CA VAL A 323 -1.37 24.08 0.49
C VAL A 323 -0.02 24.57 -0.06
N LEU A 324 0.08 24.84 -1.36
CA LEU A 324 1.30 25.39 -1.95
C LEU A 324 1.60 26.83 -1.47
N HIS A 325 0.61 27.53 -0.95
CA HIS A 325 0.75 28.92 -0.43
C HIS A 325 0.77 29.01 1.10
N TYR A 326 0.82 27.89 1.82
CA TYR A 326 0.92 27.95 3.28
C TYR A 326 2.16 28.71 3.73
N PRO A 327 2.05 29.53 4.77
CA PRO A 327 3.21 30.17 5.40
C PRO A 327 4.27 29.12 5.77
N LYS A 328 5.53 29.47 5.59
CA LYS A 328 6.64 28.51 5.79
C LYS A 328 6.62 27.88 7.17
N ASP A 329 6.43 28.66 8.22
CA ASP A 329 6.45 28.17 9.61
C ASP A 329 5.30 27.21 9.89
N GLU A 330 4.12 27.45 9.30
CA GLU A 330 2.96 26.56 9.37
C GLU A 330 3.26 25.25 8.62
N MET A 331 3.79 25.36 7.42
CA MET A 331 4.17 24.19 6.61
C MET A 331 5.23 23.35 7.32
N ASP A 332 6.31 23.96 7.81
CA ASP A 332 7.38 23.24 8.52
C ASP A 332 6.82 22.47 9.74
N THR A 333 5.86 23.05 10.45
CA THR A 333 5.15 22.40 11.57
C THR A 333 4.34 21.18 11.08
N ILE A 334 3.58 21.34 10.00
CA ILE A 334 2.78 20.24 9.41
C ILE A 334 3.68 19.10 8.95
N LEU A 335 4.79 19.39 8.26
CA LEU A 335 5.72 18.40 7.74
C LEU A 335 6.40 17.60 8.86
N SER A 336 6.87 18.29 9.89
CA SER A 336 7.46 17.65 11.08
C SER A 336 6.47 16.74 11.78
N ASN A 337 5.24 17.23 12.01
CA ASN A 337 4.17 16.44 12.64
C ASN A 337 3.78 15.20 11.81
N ASN A 338 3.71 15.37 10.49
CA ASN A 338 3.40 14.27 9.57
C ASN A 338 4.47 13.18 9.62
N ARG A 339 5.75 13.55 9.54
CA ARG A 339 6.86 12.60 9.66
C ARG A 339 6.87 11.92 11.04
N GLN A 340 6.75 12.69 12.12
CA GLN A 340 6.73 12.13 13.47
C GLN A 340 5.57 11.14 13.65
N ARG A 341 4.39 11.46 13.08
CA ARG A 341 3.24 10.55 13.09
C ARG A 341 3.56 9.23 12.39
N VAL A 342 4.25 9.25 11.25
CA VAL A 342 4.65 8.02 10.55
C VAL A 342 5.63 7.22 11.38
N ILE A 343 6.63 7.84 11.97
CA ILE A 343 7.60 7.18 12.84
C ILE A 343 6.91 6.53 14.03
N ASP A 344 5.99 7.27 14.68
CA ASP A 344 5.34 6.83 15.91
C ASP A 344 4.24 5.78 15.70
N ASN A 345 3.62 5.72 14.53
CA ASN A 345 2.47 4.85 14.33
C ASN A 345 2.66 3.83 13.22
N PHE A 346 3.48 4.13 12.22
CA PHE A 346 3.55 3.36 10.98
C PHE A 346 4.97 2.93 10.60
N SER A 347 6.02 3.19 11.40
CA SER A 347 7.36 2.69 11.05
C SER A 347 7.34 1.15 10.97
N ILE A 348 8.06 0.58 9.98
CA ILE A 348 8.12 -0.87 9.79
C ILE A 348 8.60 -1.59 11.04
N LYS A 349 9.56 -1.01 11.76
CA LYS A 349 10.08 -1.53 13.04
C LYS A 349 8.95 -1.66 14.07
N LYS A 350 8.12 -0.62 14.23
CA LYS A 350 7.01 -0.61 15.20
C LYS A 350 5.90 -1.58 14.80
N ILE A 351 5.52 -1.59 13.53
CA ILE A 351 4.49 -2.51 13.02
C ILE A 351 4.95 -3.96 13.18
N THR A 352 6.20 -4.28 12.87
CA THR A 352 6.72 -5.64 13.06
C THR A 352 6.76 -6.05 14.53
N GLN A 353 7.06 -5.13 15.45
CA GLN A 353 6.97 -5.40 16.89
C GLN A 353 5.54 -5.68 17.34
N GLN A 354 4.55 -4.97 16.79
CA GLN A 354 3.12 -5.25 17.05
C GLN A 354 2.75 -6.65 16.54
N TRP A 355 3.19 -7.03 15.34
CA TRP A 355 3.00 -8.39 14.83
C TRP A 355 3.65 -9.44 15.73
N LEU A 356 4.87 -9.21 16.19
CA LEU A 356 5.56 -10.15 17.12
C LEU A 356 4.78 -10.33 18.42
N ARG A 357 4.16 -9.29 18.96
CA ARG A 357 3.29 -9.41 20.15
C ARG A 357 2.07 -10.29 19.84
N ILE A 358 1.41 -10.05 18.70
CA ILE A 358 0.28 -10.86 18.24
C ILE A 358 0.70 -12.30 18.00
N TYR A 359 1.87 -12.56 17.42
CA TYR A 359 2.36 -13.91 17.16
C TYR A 359 2.64 -14.69 18.43
N LYS A 360 3.06 -14.02 19.50
CA LYS A 360 3.38 -14.62 20.80
C LYS A 360 2.17 -14.79 21.74
N ALA A 361 1.12 -13.96 21.57
CA ALA A 361 -0.12 -14.05 22.37
C ALA A 361 -0.93 -15.31 22.02
#